data_50d3c4fefb18bd70afad8dfc15756494
#
_entry.id   50d3c4fefb18bd70afad8dfc15756494
#
_cell.length_a   1.000
_cell.length_b   1.000
_cell.length_c   1.000
_cell.angle_alpha   90.00
_cell.angle_beta   90.00
_cell.angle_gamma   90.00
#
_symmetry.space_group_name_H-M   'P 1'
#
loop_
_entity.id
_entity.type
_entity.pdbx_description
1 polymer ?
#
loop_
_entity_poly.entity_id
_entity_poly.type
_entity_poly.pdbx_seq_one_letter_code
_entity_poly.pdbx_strand_id
1 'polypeptide(L)'
;TDLFFTNDKDFIYVGIAGKPTSTLAFNRTIYNRSFLSENQMEPGDISRINQANSDALSKAFNGEAVVYNFSDSFKMPVIGICFPFQRAGNEVLSVILGYMKLDRFLQAFQASGIIETFMVNSEGDIIAHPDSKIVMSRGNYLNLPIVQRMMKSKLDNGFAKYLDKDGVTHLGSFKKIGLSGIGVIATVPEEKAFEAVYTIQRRNIYIMIIVLNLAVLIVYFFGKTLTTPIIRLVGATKEIEQGNFKVDIEPTTQDEIGDLTNSFIEMGKGLEERERMKDAFGKFVNKEIAEQVLKGDVRLGGERKNAAVFFSDIRSFTAISEKLEPEEVVEFLNEYMTRMVECVNNTFGVVDKYIGDAIMAIWGAPVSRGNDIENAINGALMMRKELIEFNRGRGTEKKPIIKIGCGINFGPVVAGQIGSEERMEYTVIGDTVNLASRIESLNKPFGTDILISEDAYNLIKGIYRIEPMQKIKVKGKAEPQQIYAVLGRVDDPTAPRTLEELRARLGIEMKGKPTEEIGEEVKYEILE
;
A
#
# COMPACT_ATOMS: atom_id res chain seq x y z
N THR A 1 -26.06 54.58 75.35
CA THR A 1 -25.36 53.28 75.58
C THR A 1 -26.01 52.19 74.79
N ASP A 2 -27.33 52.09 74.73
CA ASP A 2 -28.01 51.00 73.99
C ASP A 2 -27.90 51.13 72.47
N LEU A 3 -27.73 52.36 71.93
CA LEU A 3 -27.58 52.59 70.47
C LEU A 3 -26.29 51.98 69.87
N PHE A 4 -25.19 51.94 70.65
CA PHE A 4 -23.93 51.32 70.20
C PHE A 4 -24.10 49.83 69.98
N PHE A 5 -24.69 49.11 70.92
CA PHE A 5 -24.88 47.67 70.83
C PHE A 5 -26.05 47.24 69.91
N THR A 6 -26.94 48.17 69.58
CA THR A 6 -28.00 47.97 68.60
C THR A 6 -27.39 47.91 67.16
N ASN A 7 -26.42 48.76 66.93
CA ASN A 7 -25.74 48.83 65.64
C ASN A 7 -24.67 47.77 65.49
N ASP A 8 -23.99 47.38 66.58
CA ASP A 8 -22.92 46.40 66.56
C ASP A 8 -23.10 45.36 67.69
N LYS A 9 -23.89 44.34 67.37
CA LYS A 9 -24.27 43.24 68.27
C LYS A 9 -23.15 42.32 68.70
N ASP A 10 -21.98 42.39 68.02
CA ASP A 10 -20.87 41.53 68.33
C ASP A 10 -20.07 41.99 69.54
N PHE A 11 -20.12 43.28 69.88
CA PHE A 11 -19.51 43.77 71.10
C PHE A 11 -20.29 43.36 72.33
N ILE A 12 -19.61 42.89 73.38
CA ILE A 12 -20.12 42.46 74.67
C ILE A 12 -19.91 43.56 75.70
N TYR A 13 -18.72 44.14 75.64
CA TYR A 13 -18.26 45.12 76.62
C TYR A 13 -17.29 46.09 76.02
N VAL A 14 -17.30 47.34 76.42
CA VAL A 14 -16.25 48.32 76.17
C VAL A 14 -16.01 49.11 77.43
N GLY A 15 -14.79 49.17 77.90
CA GLY A 15 -14.37 49.92 79.07
C GLY A 15 -13.11 50.77 78.80
N ILE A 16 -13.03 51.93 79.42
CA ILE A 16 -11.88 52.80 79.41
C ILE A 16 -11.25 52.77 80.80
N ALA A 17 -10.03 52.24 80.89
CA ALA A 17 -9.26 52.19 82.13
C ALA A 17 -8.26 53.33 82.19
N GLY A 18 -8.11 53.97 83.28
CA GLY A 18 -7.04 54.91 83.62
C GLY A 18 -5.80 54.17 84.13
N LYS A 19 -4.67 54.86 84.14
CA LYS A 19 -3.40 54.28 84.66
C LYS A 19 -3.62 53.92 86.15
N PRO A 20 -3.35 52.65 86.53
CA PRO A 20 -3.58 52.21 87.88
C PRO A 20 -2.61 52.87 88.86
N THR A 21 -3.12 53.46 89.96
CA THR A 21 -2.30 53.96 91.08
C THR A 21 -2.10 52.90 92.18
N SER A 22 -3.09 52.03 92.41
CA SER A 22 -3.06 50.91 93.32
C SER A 22 -3.94 49.73 92.83
N THR A 23 -5.11 50.01 92.29
CA THR A 23 -6.04 49.03 91.74
C THR A 23 -6.51 49.45 90.34
N LEU A 24 -6.82 48.50 89.49
CA LEU A 24 -7.29 48.72 88.14
C LEU A 24 -8.72 49.36 88.24
N ALA A 25 -8.84 50.63 87.82
CA ALA A 25 -10.10 51.32 87.85
C ALA A 25 -10.56 51.69 86.42
N PHE A 26 -11.77 51.31 86.07
CA PHE A 26 -12.37 51.69 84.77
C PHE A 26 -13.19 53.00 84.99
N ASN A 27 -12.80 54.06 84.30
CA ASN A 27 -13.40 55.35 84.36
C ASN A 27 -14.77 55.42 83.68
N ARG A 28 -14.97 54.62 82.64
CA ARG A 28 -16.23 54.47 81.93
C ARG A 28 -16.36 53.02 81.45
N THR A 29 -17.54 52.45 81.61
CA THR A 29 -17.88 51.10 81.15
C THR A 29 -19.25 51.11 80.51
N ILE A 30 -19.36 50.41 79.40
CA ILE A 30 -20.65 50.14 78.74
C ILE A 30 -20.74 48.64 78.49
N TYR A 31 -21.93 48.10 78.72
CA TYR A 31 -22.20 46.67 78.65
C TYR A 31 -23.37 46.42 77.71
N ASN A 32 -23.25 45.33 76.92
CA ASN A 32 -24.35 44.81 76.13
C ASN A 32 -25.34 44.08 77.10
N ARG A 33 -26.38 44.78 77.49
CA ARG A 33 -27.35 44.23 78.46
C ARG A 33 -28.09 43.01 77.95
N SER A 34 -28.39 42.96 76.63
CA SER A 34 -29.05 41.81 76.05
C SER A 34 -28.14 40.58 76.14
N PHE A 35 -26.85 40.72 75.79
CA PHE A 35 -25.88 39.66 75.91
C PHE A 35 -25.73 39.15 77.35
N LEU A 36 -25.57 40.04 78.30
CA LEU A 36 -25.46 39.67 79.72
C LEU A 36 -26.66 38.87 80.18
N SER A 37 -27.86 39.35 79.85
CA SER A 37 -29.11 38.67 80.21
C SER A 37 -29.24 37.29 79.58
N GLU A 38 -28.94 37.16 78.29
CA GLU A 38 -29.01 35.91 77.55
C GLU A 38 -28.00 34.84 78.07
N ASN A 39 -26.85 35.29 78.59
CA ASN A 39 -25.79 34.40 79.05
C ASN A 39 -25.74 34.30 80.61
N GLN A 40 -26.75 34.85 81.32
CA GLN A 40 -26.86 34.82 82.78
C GLN A 40 -25.61 35.41 83.49
N MET A 41 -25.03 36.45 82.89
CA MET A 41 -23.87 37.16 83.44
C MET A 41 -24.29 38.51 84.07
N GLU A 42 -23.55 38.87 85.12
CA GLU A 42 -23.68 40.18 85.74
C GLU A 42 -22.46 41.07 85.42
N PRO A 43 -22.59 42.41 85.48
CA PRO A 43 -21.46 43.33 85.33
C PRO A 43 -20.24 42.99 86.22
N GLY A 44 -20.52 42.41 87.43
CA GLY A 44 -19.45 41.90 88.30
C GLY A 44 -18.59 40.76 87.74
N ASP A 45 -19.20 39.94 86.90
CA ASP A 45 -18.46 38.87 86.21
C ASP A 45 -17.44 39.41 85.20
N ILE A 46 -17.82 40.41 84.43
CA ILE A 46 -16.96 41.13 83.55
C ILE A 46 -15.79 41.79 84.31
N SER A 47 -16.07 42.39 85.52
CA SER A 47 -15.02 42.96 86.35
C SER A 47 -14.03 41.91 86.84
N ARG A 48 -14.48 40.69 87.20
CA ARG A 48 -13.62 39.57 87.54
C ARG A 48 -12.72 39.10 86.33
N ILE A 49 -13.31 39.04 85.14
CA ILE A 49 -12.61 38.73 83.94
C ILE A 49 -11.52 39.78 83.67
N ASN A 50 -11.82 41.06 83.80
CA ASN A 50 -10.88 42.16 83.66
C ASN A 50 -9.70 42.07 84.63
N GLN A 51 -9.96 41.72 85.90
CA GLN A 51 -8.90 41.54 86.92
C GLN A 51 -8.04 40.34 86.67
N ALA A 52 -8.61 39.22 86.23
CA ALA A 52 -7.93 37.99 85.94
C ALA A 52 -6.99 38.14 84.75
N ASN A 53 -7.23 39.09 83.86
CA ASN A 53 -6.44 39.28 82.60
C ASN A 53 -5.75 40.66 82.61
N SER A 54 -5.20 41.09 83.74
CA SER A 54 -4.50 42.38 83.89
C SER A 54 -3.24 42.53 82.97
N ASP A 55 -2.64 41.44 82.52
CA ASP A 55 -1.49 41.48 81.67
C ASP A 55 -1.76 42.13 80.30
N ALA A 56 -2.94 41.90 79.70
CA ALA A 56 -3.32 42.53 78.46
C ALA A 56 -3.40 44.06 78.61
N LEU A 57 -3.92 44.50 79.72
CA LEU A 57 -4.01 45.93 80.04
C LEU A 57 -2.62 46.54 80.30
N SER A 58 -1.73 45.80 80.98
CA SER A 58 -0.36 46.25 81.23
C SER A 58 0.39 46.46 79.93
N LYS A 59 0.29 45.56 78.95
CA LYS A 59 0.90 45.75 77.62
C LYS A 59 0.31 46.96 76.92
N ALA A 60 -0.99 47.21 77.03
CA ALA A 60 -1.61 48.36 76.41
C ALA A 60 -1.19 49.69 77.03
N PHE A 61 -0.96 49.75 78.38
CA PHE A 61 -0.35 50.88 79.02
C PHE A 61 1.10 51.15 78.64
N ASN A 62 1.84 50.11 78.19
CA ASN A 62 3.18 50.24 77.61
C ASN A 62 3.15 50.70 76.13
N GLY A 63 1.97 50.96 75.59
CA GLY A 63 1.78 51.51 74.28
C GLY A 63 1.51 50.51 73.21
N GLU A 64 1.36 49.24 73.50
CA GLU A 64 1.11 48.15 72.60
C GLU A 64 -0.40 47.89 72.46
N ALA A 65 -0.88 47.79 71.21
CA ALA A 65 -2.25 47.25 71.01
C ALA A 65 -2.14 45.71 71.05
N VAL A 66 -3.03 45.06 71.78
CA VAL A 66 -3.03 43.61 71.95
C VAL A 66 -4.41 43.01 71.77
N VAL A 67 -4.43 41.81 71.22
CA VAL A 67 -5.65 41.03 71.04
C VAL A 67 -5.38 39.62 71.58
N TYR A 68 -6.29 39.24 72.49
CA TYR A 68 -6.21 37.94 73.19
C TYR A 68 -7.51 37.15 73.01
N ASN A 69 -7.35 35.83 73.13
CA ASN A 69 -8.48 34.91 73.20
C ASN A 69 -9.05 34.84 74.67
N PHE A 70 -10.26 35.28 74.80
CA PHE A 70 -11.00 35.26 76.09
C PHE A 70 -12.12 34.20 76.15
N SER A 71 -12.12 33.29 75.17
CA SER A 71 -13.18 32.29 74.97
C SER A 71 -13.42 31.41 76.22
N ASP A 72 -12.37 31.03 76.89
CA ASP A 72 -12.45 30.24 78.14
C ASP A 72 -13.18 30.99 79.23
N SER A 73 -12.90 32.28 79.40
CA SER A 73 -13.54 33.13 80.41
C SER A 73 -15.04 33.37 80.17
N PHE A 74 -15.44 33.41 78.88
CA PHE A 74 -16.83 33.61 78.49
C PHE A 74 -17.54 32.29 78.14
N LYS A 75 -16.86 31.15 78.16
CA LYS A 75 -17.36 29.83 77.72
C LYS A 75 -17.95 29.82 76.32
N MET A 76 -17.51 30.75 75.48
CA MET A 76 -17.87 30.92 74.09
C MET A 76 -16.76 31.68 73.37
N PRO A 77 -16.69 31.59 72.04
CA PRO A 77 -15.64 32.27 71.25
C PRO A 77 -15.74 33.81 71.39
N VAL A 78 -14.82 34.40 72.18
CA VAL A 78 -14.72 35.83 72.47
C VAL A 78 -13.28 36.29 72.42
N ILE A 79 -13.04 37.42 71.75
CA ILE A 79 -11.75 38.11 71.79
C ILE A 79 -11.85 39.37 72.65
N GLY A 80 -10.75 39.67 73.32
CA GLY A 80 -10.54 40.95 73.97
C GLY A 80 -9.52 41.76 73.17
N ILE A 81 -9.90 42.97 72.83
CA ILE A 81 -9.06 43.94 72.13
C ILE A 81 -8.72 45.03 73.10
N CYS A 82 -7.41 45.24 73.36
CA CYS A 82 -6.92 46.27 74.24
C CYS A 82 -5.95 47.18 73.52
N PHE A 83 -6.19 48.47 73.50
CA PHE A 83 -5.34 49.44 72.83
C PHE A 83 -5.22 50.75 73.57
N PRO A 84 -4.07 51.46 73.47
CA PRO A 84 -3.89 52.79 74.09
C PRO A 84 -4.82 53.81 73.47
N PHE A 85 -5.51 54.61 74.30
CA PHE A 85 -6.51 55.56 73.86
C PHE A 85 -6.03 57.02 74.01
N GLN A 86 -5.55 57.38 75.19
CA GLN A 86 -5.03 58.73 75.44
C GLN A 86 -3.57 58.66 75.83
N ARG A 87 -2.78 59.56 75.22
CA ARG A 87 -1.31 59.68 75.49
C ARG A 87 -1.01 61.15 75.93
N ALA A 88 -0.07 61.26 76.85
CA ALA A 88 0.57 62.54 77.15
C ALA A 88 2.08 62.38 76.91
N GLY A 89 2.55 62.93 75.78
CA GLY A 89 3.87 62.61 75.31
C GLY A 89 4.04 61.13 75.00
N ASN A 90 5.03 60.45 75.63
CA ASN A 90 5.29 59.01 75.46
C ASN A 90 4.49 58.13 76.43
N GLU A 91 3.74 58.75 77.39
CA GLU A 91 3.04 58.00 78.44
C GLU A 91 1.58 57.77 78.05
N VAL A 92 1.11 56.52 78.16
CA VAL A 92 -0.28 56.14 77.93
C VAL A 92 -1.04 56.41 79.19
N LEU A 93 -2.04 57.35 79.12
CA LEU A 93 -2.86 57.77 80.26
C LEU A 93 -4.08 56.88 80.38
N SER A 94 -4.63 56.40 79.31
CA SER A 94 -5.81 55.52 79.30
C SER A 94 -5.79 54.51 78.21
N VAL A 95 -6.42 53.40 78.45
CA VAL A 95 -6.54 52.30 77.47
C VAL A 95 -8.01 51.94 77.26
N ILE A 96 -8.36 51.46 76.08
CA ILE A 96 -9.71 50.92 75.80
C ILE A 96 -9.57 49.38 75.78
N LEU A 97 -10.49 48.73 76.49
CA LEU A 97 -10.70 47.30 76.46
C LEU A 97 -12.08 47.01 75.91
N GLY A 98 -12.15 46.25 74.87
CA GLY A 98 -13.40 45.76 74.29
C GLY A 98 -13.43 44.23 74.20
N TYR A 99 -14.56 43.63 74.51
CA TYR A 99 -14.81 42.21 74.27
C TYR A 99 -15.80 42.08 73.14
N MET A 100 -15.46 41.17 72.17
CA MET A 100 -16.27 40.96 70.97
C MET A 100 -16.44 39.46 70.66
N LYS A 101 -17.67 39.08 70.30
CA LYS A 101 -18.00 37.73 69.86
C LYS A 101 -17.37 37.45 68.47
N LEU A 102 -17.01 36.22 68.26
CA LEU A 102 -16.38 35.77 67.01
C LEU A 102 -17.35 35.11 66.02
N ASP A 103 -18.64 35.05 66.33
CA ASP A 103 -19.64 34.28 65.58
C ASP A 103 -19.56 34.54 64.04
N ARG A 104 -19.52 35.81 63.65
CA ARG A 104 -19.44 36.19 62.22
C ARG A 104 -18.15 35.77 61.58
N PHE A 105 -17.02 35.88 62.30
CA PHE A 105 -15.72 35.43 61.78
C PHE A 105 -15.67 33.88 61.59
N LEU A 106 -16.22 33.16 62.57
CA LEU A 106 -16.28 31.70 62.51
C LEU A 106 -17.19 31.23 61.39
N GLN A 107 -18.35 31.87 61.19
CA GLN A 107 -19.23 31.58 60.05
C GLN A 107 -18.52 31.83 58.70
N ALA A 108 -17.83 32.96 58.58
CA ALA A 108 -17.08 33.28 57.36
C ALA A 108 -15.94 32.26 57.08
N PHE A 109 -15.26 31.80 58.14
CA PHE A 109 -14.18 30.80 58.00
C PHE A 109 -14.71 29.41 57.68
N GLN A 110 -15.87 29.01 58.25
CA GLN A 110 -16.52 27.73 57.93
C GLN A 110 -17.05 27.69 56.52
N ALA A 111 -17.40 28.83 55.92
CA ALA A 111 -17.88 28.91 54.54
C ALA A 111 -16.76 28.79 53.50
N SER A 112 -15.50 28.70 53.90
CA SER A 112 -14.33 28.70 52.99
C SER A 112 -14.12 27.37 52.21
N GLY A 113 -15.01 26.40 52.33
CA GLY A 113 -14.97 25.14 51.60
C GLY A 113 -13.80 24.25 52.02
N ILE A 114 -12.89 23.96 51.07
CA ILE A 114 -11.71 23.13 51.32
C ILE A 114 -10.55 23.88 51.99
N ILE A 115 -10.66 25.21 52.06
CA ILE A 115 -9.63 26.09 52.63
C ILE A 115 -9.93 26.27 54.12
N GLU A 116 -8.96 25.91 54.94
CA GLU A 116 -9.02 26.17 56.37
C GLU A 116 -8.45 27.56 56.64
N THR A 117 -9.30 28.48 57.17
CA THR A 117 -8.89 29.86 57.48
C THR A 117 -8.96 30.08 58.97
N PHE A 118 -7.88 30.61 59.57
CA PHE A 118 -7.79 30.90 60.96
C PHE A 118 -7.02 32.19 61.23
N MET A 119 -7.14 32.72 62.43
CA MET A 119 -6.43 33.91 62.89
C MET A 119 -5.57 33.59 64.10
N VAL A 120 -4.37 34.17 64.09
CA VAL A 120 -3.46 34.09 65.24
C VAL A 120 -2.98 35.49 65.64
N ASN A 121 -2.64 35.67 66.91
CA ASN A 121 -1.98 36.87 67.42
C ASN A 121 -0.46 36.83 67.21
N SER A 122 0.29 37.84 67.68
CA SER A 122 1.73 37.95 67.62
C SER A 122 2.48 36.86 68.42
N GLU A 123 1.83 36.18 69.33
CA GLU A 123 2.35 35.11 70.16
C GLU A 123 2.01 33.71 69.61
N GLY A 124 1.29 33.65 68.49
CA GLY A 124 0.87 32.40 67.85
C GLY A 124 -0.40 31.79 68.45
N ASP A 125 -1.07 32.48 69.37
CA ASP A 125 -2.32 31.99 69.95
C ASP A 125 -3.45 32.12 68.96
N ILE A 126 -4.33 31.13 68.91
CA ILE A 126 -5.45 31.10 68.01
C ILE A 126 -6.50 32.05 68.48
N ILE A 127 -6.81 33.06 67.69
CA ILE A 127 -7.84 34.07 67.90
C ILE A 127 -9.18 33.59 67.33
N ALA A 128 -9.17 33.04 66.14
CA ALA A 128 -10.34 32.50 65.47
C ALA A 128 -9.97 31.29 64.63
N HIS A 129 -10.83 30.27 64.65
CA HIS A 129 -10.64 29.01 63.90
C HIS A 129 -12.00 28.42 63.52
N PRO A 130 -12.14 27.75 62.35
CA PRO A 130 -13.40 27.09 61.96
C PRO A 130 -13.90 26.07 62.98
N ASP A 131 -12.97 25.35 63.63
CA ASP A 131 -13.30 24.50 64.77
C ASP A 131 -13.30 25.33 66.08
N SER A 132 -14.44 25.58 66.59
CA SER A 132 -14.63 26.35 67.86
C SER A 132 -13.95 25.68 69.05
N LYS A 133 -13.73 24.33 69.06
CA LYS A 133 -13.06 23.64 70.15
C LYS A 133 -11.57 24.06 70.25
N ILE A 134 -10.96 24.35 69.14
CA ILE A 134 -9.57 24.82 69.09
C ILE A 134 -9.47 26.23 69.63
N VAL A 135 -10.45 27.10 69.33
CA VAL A 135 -10.52 28.43 69.90
C VAL A 135 -10.72 28.36 71.41
N MET A 136 -11.64 27.49 71.89
CA MET A 136 -11.92 27.30 73.32
C MET A 136 -10.75 26.73 74.12
N SER A 137 -9.97 25.84 73.53
CA SER A 137 -8.80 25.24 74.17
C SER A 137 -7.56 26.14 74.23
N ARG A 138 -7.64 27.40 73.73
CA ARG A 138 -6.55 28.36 73.62
C ARG A 138 -5.35 27.74 72.85
N GLY A 139 -5.65 27.06 71.75
CA GLY A 139 -4.62 26.46 70.91
C GLY A 139 -3.55 27.48 70.47
N ASN A 140 -2.33 27.04 70.41
CA ASN A 140 -1.21 27.86 69.92
C ASN A 140 -0.59 27.21 68.71
N TYR A 141 -0.50 27.96 67.61
CA TYR A 141 0.02 27.51 66.32
C TYR A 141 1.39 28.10 65.99
N LEU A 142 2.15 28.60 66.98
CA LEU A 142 3.49 29.18 66.76
C LEU A 142 4.44 28.18 66.05
N ASN A 143 4.27 26.88 66.30
CA ASN A 143 5.09 25.84 65.70
C ASN A 143 4.65 25.50 64.26
N LEU A 144 3.55 26.00 63.77
CA LEU A 144 3.12 25.76 62.42
C LEU A 144 4.01 26.54 61.44
N PRO A 145 4.65 25.89 60.42
CA PRO A 145 5.65 26.53 59.57
C PRO A 145 5.15 27.80 58.90
N ILE A 146 3.87 27.85 58.46
CA ILE A 146 3.27 29.05 57.84
C ILE A 146 3.15 30.22 58.84
N VAL A 147 2.82 29.92 60.11
CA VAL A 147 2.75 30.92 61.20
C VAL A 147 4.17 31.45 61.49
N GLN A 148 5.16 30.58 61.64
CA GLN A 148 6.56 31.01 61.80
C GLN A 148 7.04 31.87 60.65
N ARG A 149 6.69 31.50 59.43
CA ARG A 149 7.05 32.30 58.26
C ARG A 149 6.40 33.65 58.27
N MET A 150 5.11 33.72 58.63
CA MET A 150 4.40 34.98 58.83
C MET A 150 5.10 35.88 59.83
N MET A 151 5.44 35.31 61.01
CA MET A 151 6.09 36.08 62.10
C MET A 151 7.43 36.67 61.66
N LYS A 152 8.24 35.88 60.92
CA LYS A 152 9.58 36.29 60.44
C LYS A 152 9.51 37.20 59.20
N SER A 153 8.42 37.22 58.47
CA SER A 153 8.28 38.01 57.23
C SER A 153 8.27 39.52 57.52
N LYS A 154 8.95 40.29 56.72
CA LYS A 154 8.87 41.76 56.69
C LYS A 154 7.68 42.26 55.86
N LEU A 155 7.08 41.37 55.08
CA LEU A 155 5.91 41.66 54.23
C LEU A 155 4.63 41.34 54.96
N ASP A 156 3.59 42.12 54.69
CA ASP A 156 2.28 41.92 55.28
C ASP A 156 1.50 40.73 54.71
N ASN A 157 1.96 40.19 53.61
CA ASN A 157 1.37 38.99 53.00
C ASN A 157 2.47 38.04 52.47
N GLY A 158 2.08 36.81 52.26
CA GLY A 158 2.96 35.81 51.67
C GLY A 158 2.26 34.46 51.50
N PHE A 159 2.91 33.60 50.77
CA PHE A 159 2.48 32.21 50.63
C PHE A 159 3.67 31.27 50.82
N ALA A 160 3.37 30.03 51.19
CA ALA A 160 4.37 28.98 51.32
C ALA A 160 3.75 27.60 51.15
N LYS A 161 4.52 26.71 50.59
CA LYS A 161 4.29 25.28 50.68
C LYS A 161 5.03 24.77 51.90
N TYR A 162 4.36 23.99 52.77
CA TYR A 162 4.93 23.49 54.01
C TYR A 162 4.34 22.12 54.36
N LEU A 163 5.03 21.40 55.22
CA LEU A 163 4.58 20.14 55.82
C LEU A 163 3.94 20.45 57.18
N ASP A 164 2.79 19.89 57.44
CA ASP A 164 2.17 19.91 58.78
C ASP A 164 2.80 18.88 59.72
N LYS A 165 2.25 18.73 60.92
CA LYS A 165 2.71 17.80 61.94
C LYS A 165 2.54 16.33 61.52
N ASP A 166 1.59 16.06 60.66
CA ASP A 166 1.24 14.72 60.19
C ASP A 166 1.97 14.36 58.85
N GLY A 167 2.87 15.23 58.40
CA GLY A 167 3.64 15.05 57.16
C GLY A 167 2.84 15.34 55.89
N VAL A 168 1.64 15.97 56.01
CA VAL A 168 0.83 16.35 54.87
C VAL A 168 1.31 17.69 54.33
N THR A 169 1.50 17.75 53.04
CA THR A 169 1.89 19.00 52.37
C THR A 169 0.70 19.93 52.24
N HIS A 170 0.87 21.14 52.72
CA HIS A 170 -0.12 22.20 52.63
C HIS A 170 0.38 23.38 51.78
N LEU A 171 -0.54 24.02 51.10
CA LEU A 171 -0.38 25.35 50.50
C LEU A 171 -1.00 26.36 51.45
N GLY A 172 -0.20 27.25 51.99
CA GLY A 172 -0.68 28.26 52.94
C GLY A 172 -0.38 29.67 52.47
N SER A 173 -1.27 30.57 52.75
CA SER A 173 -1.08 32.00 52.58
C SER A 173 -1.36 32.72 53.88
N PHE A 174 -0.73 33.85 54.09
CA PHE A 174 -0.98 34.71 55.25
C PHE A 174 -1.11 36.17 54.87
N LYS A 175 -1.87 36.90 55.68
CA LYS A 175 -1.97 38.33 55.63
C LYS A 175 -1.96 38.91 57.05
N LYS A 176 -1.00 39.79 57.33
CA LYS A 176 -0.93 40.52 58.57
C LYS A 176 -1.96 41.65 58.58
N ILE A 177 -2.67 41.78 59.66
CA ILE A 177 -3.58 42.92 59.91
C ILE A 177 -2.83 43.91 60.77
N GLY A 178 -2.88 45.19 60.43
CA GLY A 178 -2.15 46.24 61.12
C GLY A 178 -2.54 46.46 62.61
N LEU A 179 -3.45 45.66 63.14
CA LEU A 179 -3.86 45.65 64.52
C LEU A 179 -3.11 44.57 65.29
N SER A 180 -2.21 44.95 66.19
CA SER A 180 -1.53 44.03 67.15
C SER A 180 -0.85 42.82 66.58
N GLY A 181 -0.37 42.88 65.31
CA GLY A 181 0.34 41.74 64.67
C GLY A 181 -0.51 40.51 64.43
N ILE A 182 -1.84 40.68 64.38
CA ILE A 182 -2.77 39.60 64.01
C ILE A 182 -2.48 39.16 62.59
N GLY A 183 -2.43 37.86 62.39
CA GLY A 183 -2.34 37.25 61.07
C GLY A 183 -3.55 36.39 60.74
N VAL A 184 -4.08 36.58 59.55
CA VAL A 184 -5.05 35.66 58.95
C VAL A 184 -4.27 34.69 58.08
N ILE A 185 -4.45 33.42 58.31
CA ILE A 185 -3.82 32.32 57.56
C ILE A 185 -4.93 31.53 56.89
N ALA A 186 -4.71 31.24 55.61
CA ALA A 186 -5.57 30.33 54.86
C ALA A 186 -4.68 29.19 54.36
N THR A 187 -5.09 27.96 54.63
CA THR A 187 -4.32 26.76 54.30
C THR A 187 -5.21 25.69 53.66
N VAL A 188 -4.63 24.92 52.77
CA VAL A 188 -5.31 23.81 52.09
C VAL A 188 -4.32 22.67 51.83
N PRO A 189 -4.68 21.42 52.07
CA PRO A 189 -3.85 20.28 51.67
C PRO A 189 -3.62 20.31 50.16
N GLU A 190 -2.37 20.16 49.74
CA GLU A 190 -1.98 20.20 48.31
C GLU A 190 -2.78 19.18 47.49
N GLU A 191 -2.98 17.97 48.02
CA GLU A 191 -3.75 16.93 47.37
C GLU A 191 -5.18 17.38 47.05
N LYS A 192 -5.87 18.02 48.02
CA LYS A 192 -7.22 18.55 47.81
C LYS A 192 -7.25 19.74 46.87
N ALA A 193 -6.23 20.60 46.93
CA ALA A 193 -6.10 21.74 46.02
C ALA A 193 -5.99 21.33 44.56
N PHE A 194 -5.27 20.21 44.28
CA PHE A 194 -5.02 19.69 42.94
C PHE A 194 -5.92 18.52 42.54
N GLU A 195 -6.85 18.06 43.38
CA GLU A 195 -7.74 16.94 43.09
C GLU A 195 -8.50 17.12 41.78
N ALA A 196 -9.04 18.31 41.54
CA ALA A 196 -9.72 18.64 40.29
C ALA A 196 -8.80 18.58 39.08
N VAL A 197 -7.52 19.00 39.27
CA VAL A 197 -6.52 18.97 38.20
C VAL A 197 -6.16 17.52 37.87
N TYR A 198 -5.91 16.67 38.86
CA TYR A 198 -5.61 15.26 38.63
C TYR A 198 -6.78 14.51 37.99
N THR A 199 -7.98 14.82 38.38
CA THR A 199 -9.20 14.25 37.78
C THR A 199 -9.32 14.63 36.30
N ILE A 200 -9.05 15.91 35.97
CA ILE A 200 -9.05 16.39 34.58
C ILE A 200 -7.90 15.73 33.79
N GLN A 201 -6.68 15.65 34.34
CA GLN A 201 -5.53 14.99 33.69
C GLN A 201 -5.83 13.52 33.39
N ARG A 202 -6.36 12.76 34.35
CA ARG A 202 -6.73 11.36 34.17
C ARG A 202 -7.77 11.19 33.07
N ARG A 203 -8.80 12.05 33.06
CA ARG A 203 -9.82 12.06 32.01
C ARG A 203 -9.21 12.35 30.62
N ASN A 204 -8.32 13.32 30.54
CA ASN A 204 -7.64 13.67 29.29
C ASN A 204 -6.76 12.53 28.77
N ILE A 205 -6.06 11.82 29.68
CA ILE A 205 -5.26 10.63 29.29
C ILE A 205 -6.18 9.54 28.70
N TYR A 206 -7.32 9.27 29.33
CA TYR A 206 -8.27 8.28 28.78
C TYR A 206 -8.81 8.68 27.42
N ILE A 207 -9.18 9.95 27.24
CA ILE A 207 -9.63 10.47 25.93
C ILE A 207 -8.51 10.31 24.89
N MET A 208 -7.28 10.66 25.23
CA MET A 208 -6.12 10.52 24.33
C MET A 208 -5.90 9.05 23.91
N ILE A 209 -6.01 8.11 24.85
CA ILE A 209 -5.89 6.68 24.57
C ILE A 209 -7.00 6.21 23.62
N ILE A 210 -8.24 6.65 23.86
CA ILE A 210 -9.39 6.31 23.02
C ILE A 210 -9.19 6.85 21.59
N VAL A 211 -8.80 8.12 21.46
CA VAL A 211 -8.55 8.76 20.16
C VAL A 211 -7.41 8.06 19.42
N LEU A 212 -6.33 7.71 20.13
CA LEU A 212 -5.20 6.98 19.54
C LEU A 212 -5.63 5.60 19.03
N ASN A 213 -6.38 4.84 19.83
CA ASN A 213 -6.89 3.54 19.40
C ASN A 213 -7.83 3.66 18.20
N LEU A 214 -8.71 4.66 18.20
CA LEU A 214 -9.60 4.93 17.06
C LEU A 214 -8.82 5.29 15.81
N ALA A 215 -7.77 6.10 15.93
CA ALA A 215 -6.89 6.46 14.80
C ALA A 215 -6.18 5.22 14.23
N VAL A 216 -5.62 4.35 15.09
CA VAL A 216 -5.00 3.08 14.67
C VAL A 216 -6.01 2.19 13.93
N LEU A 217 -7.22 2.09 14.45
CA LEU A 217 -8.29 1.30 13.86
C LEU A 217 -8.70 1.85 12.48
N ILE A 218 -8.82 3.17 12.35
CA ILE A 218 -9.09 3.83 11.06
C ILE A 218 -7.97 3.54 10.06
N VAL A 219 -6.70 3.71 10.43
CA VAL A 219 -5.54 3.43 9.56
C VAL A 219 -5.53 1.95 9.12
N TYR A 220 -5.83 1.03 10.05
CA TYR A 220 -5.93 -0.40 9.74
C TYR A 220 -7.04 -0.68 8.70
N PHE A 221 -8.23 -0.10 8.88
CA PHE A 221 -9.34 -0.26 7.93
C PHE A 221 -9.00 0.33 6.56
N PHE A 222 -8.42 1.54 6.52
CA PHE A 222 -7.96 2.15 5.26
C PHE A 222 -6.89 1.31 4.56
N GLY A 223 -5.93 0.77 5.31
CA GLY A 223 -4.93 -0.14 4.77
C GLY A 223 -5.54 -1.38 4.14
N LYS A 224 -6.54 -1.97 4.77
CA LYS A 224 -7.19 -3.19 4.30
C LYS A 224 -8.14 -2.93 3.12
N THR A 225 -8.92 -1.86 3.17
CA THR A 225 -9.94 -1.56 2.14
C THR A 225 -9.39 -0.86 0.90
N LEU A 226 -8.40 -0.02 1.03
CA LEU A 226 -7.85 0.74 -0.10
C LEU A 226 -6.49 0.21 -0.56
N THR A 227 -5.54 0.08 0.36
CA THR A 227 -4.14 -0.22 0.00
C THR A 227 -3.96 -1.64 -0.53
N THR A 228 -4.58 -2.63 0.11
CA THR A 228 -4.42 -4.04 -0.29
C THR A 228 -4.96 -4.32 -1.69
N PRO A 229 -6.18 -3.90 -2.07
CA PRO A 229 -6.69 -4.07 -3.43
C PRO A 229 -5.83 -3.38 -4.48
N ILE A 230 -5.35 -2.17 -4.21
CA ILE A 230 -4.47 -1.44 -5.14
C ILE A 230 -3.16 -2.20 -5.37
N ILE A 231 -2.54 -2.74 -4.32
CA ILE A 231 -1.31 -3.55 -4.45
C ILE A 231 -1.57 -4.80 -5.30
N ARG A 232 -2.74 -5.45 -5.14
CA ARG A 232 -3.12 -6.59 -5.97
C ARG A 232 -3.29 -6.22 -7.44
N LEU A 233 -3.91 -5.06 -7.72
CA LEU A 233 -4.03 -4.53 -9.08
C LEU A 233 -2.66 -4.22 -9.70
N VAL A 234 -1.73 -3.64 -8.94
CA VAL A 234 -0.34 -3.44 -9.39
C VAL A 234 0.35 -4.78 -9.69
N GLY A 235 0.10 -5.80 -8.87
CA GLY A 235 0.59 -7.16 -9.14
C GLY A 235 0.05 -7.72 -10.45
N ALA A 236 -1.27 -7.62 -10.66
CA ALA A 236 -1.96 -8.05 -11.87
C ALA A 236 -1.45 -7.32 -13.13
N THR A 237 -1.16 -6.01 -13.01
CA THR A 237 -0.56 -5.24 -14.12
C THR A 237 0.79 -5.82 -14.54
N LYS A 238 1.63 -6.22 -13.60
CA LYS A 238 2.93 -6.84 -13.89
C LYS A 238 2.80 -8.21 -14.56
N GLU A 239 1.81 -8.99 -14.18
CA GLU A 239 1.52 -10.27 -14.84
C GLU A 239 1.09 -10.03 -16.29
N ILE A 240 0.20 -9.06 -16.53
CA ILE A 240 -0.21 -8.67 -17.88
C ILE A 240 0.99 -8.20 -18.71
N GLU A 241 1.90 -7.41 -18.13
CA GLU A 241 3.14 -6.96 -18.80
C GLU A 241 4.02 -8.13 -19.23
N GLN A 242 4.05 -9.21 -18.45
CA GLN A 242 4.79 -10.44 -18.76
C GLN A 242 4.06 -11.37 -19.74
N GLY A 243 2.88 -10.98 -20.22
CA GLY A 243 2.08 -11.76 -21.15
C GLY A 243 1.15 -12.77 -20.48
N ASN A 244 1.04 -12.76 -19.16
CA ASN A 244 0.05 -13.56 -18.46
C ASN A 244 -1.26 -12.78 -18.34
N PHE A 245 -2.17 -13.00 -19.27
CA PHE A 245 -3.46 -12.30 -19.33
C PHE A 245 -4.53 -12.92 -18.45
N LYS A 246 -4.29 -14.11 -17.90
CA LYS A 246 -5.21 -14.75 -16.96
C LYS A 246 -5.04 -14.16 -15.57
N VAL A 247 -5.74 -13.06 -15.34
CA VAL A 247 -5.67 -12.31 -14.08
C VAL A 247 -6.59 -12.96 -13.05
N ASP A 248 -6.00 -13.44 -11.94
CA ASP A 248 -6.74 -14.05 -10.82
C ASP A 248 -6.92 -13.03 -9.69
N ILE A 249 -7.78 -12.04 -9.93
CA ILE A 249 -8.17 -11.03 -8.93
C ILE A 249 -9.70 -10.99 -8.83
N GLU A 250 -10.19 -10.76 -7.60
CA GLU A 250 -11.61 -10.60 -7.33
C GLU A 250 -11.89 -9.21 -6.75
N PRO A 251 -13.01 -8.58 -7.13
CA PRO A 251 -13.43 -7.33 -6.53
C PRO A 251 -13.79 -7.55 -5.05
N THR A 252 -13.05 -6.91 -4.16
CA THR A 252 -13.22 -7.03 -2.71
C THR A 252 -14.08 -5.92 -2.11
N THR A 253 -14.38 -4.89 -2.89
CA THR A 253 -15.16 -3.71 -2.51
C THR A 253 -16.27 -3.44 -3.53
N GLN A 254 -17.29 -2.67 -3.14
CA GLN A 254 -18.39 -2.24 -4.01
C GLN A 254 -18.33 -0.74 -4.31
N ASP A 255 -17.13 -0.19 -4.36
CA ASP A 255 -16.80 1.20 -4.64
C ASP A 255 -16.01 1.31 -5.95
N GLU A 256 -15.42 2.47 -6.21
CA GLU A 256 -14.62 2.74 -7.41
C GLU A 256 -13.43 1.78 -7.57
N ILE A 257 -12.92 1.22 -6.46
CA ILE A 257 -11.85 0.21 -6.50
C ILE A 257 -12.40 -1.13 -6.97
N GLY A 258 -13.63 -1.47 -6.57
CA GLY A 258 -14.34 -2.65 -7.08
C GLY A 258 -14.61 -2.54 -8.57
N ASP A 259 -15.09 -1.39 -9.03
CA ASP A 259 -15.33 -1.12 -10.46
C ASP A 259 -14.04 -1.15 -11.27
N LEU A 260 -12.96 -0.57 -10.75
CA LEU A 260 -11.63 -0.65 -11.35
C LEU A 260 -11.16 -2.10 -11.47
N THR A 261 -11.37 -2.91 -10.42
CA THR A 261 -11.01 -4.33 -10.44
C THR A 261 -11.78 -5.09 -11.52
N ASN A 262 -13.09 -4.85 -11.65
CA ASN A 262 -13.91 -5.44 -12.70
C ASN A 262 -13.41 -5.04 -14.10
N SER A 263 -13.11 -3.75 -14.30
CA SER A 263 -12.56 -3.25 -15.57
C SER A 263 -11.22 -3.91 -15.91
N PHE A 264 -10.37 -4.16 -14.92
CA PHE A 264 -9.11 -4.90 -15.10
C PHE A 264 -9.33 -6.35 -15.51
N ILE A 265 -10.31 -7.03 -14.91
CA ILE A 265 -10.68 -8.41 -15.26
C ILE A 265 -11.18 -8.46 -16.71
N GLU A 266 -12.03 -7.54 -17.11
CA GLU A 266 -12.54 -7.46 -18.49
C GLU A 266 -11.42 -7.18 -19.49
N MET A 267 -10.51 -6.26 -19.15
CA MET A 267 -9.32 -5.99 -19.96
C MET A 267 -8.44 -7.25 -20.11
N GLY A 268 -8.19 -7.98 -19.02
CA GLY A 268 -7.43 -9.24 -19.04
C GLY A 268 -8.07 -10.28 -19.96
N LYS A 269 -9.39 -10.46 -19.88
CA LYS A 269 -10.14 -11.36 -20.77
C LYS A 269 -10.03 -10.94 -22.23
N GLY A 270 -10.18 -9.65 -22.52
CA GLY A 270 -10.05 -9.13 -23.89
C GLY A 270 -8.64 -9.35 -24.47
N LEU A 271 -7.60 -9.20 -23.64
CA LEU A 271 -6.22 -9.48 -24.05
C LEU A 271 -5.98 -10.99 -24.25
N GLU A 272 -6.52 -11.85 -23.40
CA GLU A 272 -6.45 -13.30 -23.54
C GLU A 272 -7.15 -13.77 -24.83
N GLU A 273 -8.34 -13.24 -25.11
CA GLU A 273 -9.06 -13.53 -26.36
C GLU A 273 -8.25 -13.08 -27.59
N ARG A 274 -7.66 -11.89 -27.52
CA ARG A 274 -6.82 -11.38 -28.61
C ARG A 274 -5.59 -12.26 -28.83
N GLU A 275 -4.93 -12.72 -27.78
CA GLU A 275 -3.79 -13.63 -27.90
C GLU A 275 -4.21 -15.00 -28.44
N ARG A 276 -5.33 -15.56 -27.97
CA ARG A 276 -5.92 -16.77 -28.54
C ARG A 276 -6.28 -16.63 -30.02
N MET A 277 -6.84 -15.49 -30.40
CA MET A 277 -7.12 -15.22 -31.81
C MET A 277 -5.83 -15.13 -32.63
N LYS A 278 -4.80 -14.47 -32.08
CA LYS A 278 -3.48 -14.36 -32.73
C LYS A 278 -2.82 -15.73 -32.89
N ASP A 279 -2.86 -16.59 -31.87
CA ASP A 279 -2.33 -17.95 -31.92
C ASP A 279 -3.12 -18.83 -32.91
N ALA A 280 -4.45 -18.72 -32.90
CA ALA A 280 -5.28 -19.40 -33.88
C ALA A 280 -5.00 -18.91 -35.30
N PHE A 281 -4.92 -17.60 -35.49
CA PHE A 281 -4.59 -17.00 -36.78
C PHE A 281 -3.19 -17.41 -37.27
N GLY A 282 -2.19 -17.50 -36.36
CA GLY A 282 -0.86 -17.98 -36.68
C GLY A 282 -0.77 -19.45 -37.14
N LYS A 283 -1.84 -20.26 -36.87
CA LYS A 283 -1.96 -21.63 -37.41
C LYS A 283 -2.48 -21.66 -38.85
N PHE A 284 -3.24 -20.63 -39.26
CA PHE A 284 -3.81 -20.51 -40.59
C PHE A 284 -2.95 -19.65 -41.53
N VAL A 285 -2.13 -18.77 -40.96
CA VAL A 285 -1.25 -17.87 -41.71
C VAL A 285 0.14 -17.98 -41.09
N ASN A 286 1.18 -17.95 -41.95
CA ASN A 286 2.54 -17.95 -41.47
C ASN A 286 2.79 -16.84 -40.43
N LYS A 287 3.52 -17.17 -39.34
CA LYS A 287 3.72 -16.25 -38.19
C LYS A 287 4.35 -14.92 -38.61
N GLU A 288 5.32 -14.94 -39.54
CA GLU A 288 6.00 -13.73 -40.01
C GLU A 288 5.04 -12.83 -40.81
N ILE A 289 4.12 -13.43 -41.55
CA ILE A 289 3.07 -12.71 -42.29
C ILE A 289 2.02 -12.15 -41.31
N ALA A 290 1.61 -12.95 -40.31
CA ALA A 290 0.69 -12.51 -39.28
C ALA A 290 1.22 -11.28 -38.50
N GLU A 291 2.53 -11.25 -38.20
CA GLU A 291 3.18 -10.10 -37.55
C GLU A 291 3.18 -8.85 -38.43
N GLN A 292 3.37 -8.98 -39.76
CA GLN A 292 3.27 -7.84 -40.68
C GLN A 292 1.83 -7.30 -40.76
N VAL A 293 0.86 -8.19 -40.82
CA VAL A 293 -0.57 -7.83 -40.81
C VAL A 293 -0.94 -7.04 -39.55
N LEU A 294 -0.46 -7.49 -38.40
CA LEU A 294 -0.73 -6.83 -37.10
C LEU A 294 -0.04 -5.46 -36.98
N LYS A 295 1.06 -5.22 -37.69
CA LYS A 295 1.74 -3.92 -37.75
C LYS A 295 1.06 -2.91 -38.66
N GLY A 296 0.01 -3.32 -39.37
CA GLY A 296 -0.74 -2.45 -40.29
C GLY A 296 -0.08 -2.21 -41.64
N ASP A 297 1.00 -2.93 -41.97
CA ASP A 297 1.72 -2.82 -43.24
C ASP A 297 1.08 -3.65 -44.36
N VAL A 298 -0.22 -3.89 -44.29
CA VAL A 298 -0.96 -4.71 -45.27
C VAL A 298 -1.49 -3.81 -46.38
N ARG A 299 -0.75 -3.82 -47.50
CA ARG A 299 -1.24 -3.21 -48.76
C ARG A 299 -1.31 -4.26 -49.85
N LEU A 300 -2.41 -4.21 -50.64
CA LEU A 300 -2.45 -4.97 -51.87
C LEU A 300 -1.27 -4.54 -52.78
N GLY A 301 -0.49 -5.52 -53.24
CA GLY A 301 0.65 -5.29 -54.07
C GLY A 301 1.78 -6.30 -53.80
N GLY A 302 2.77 -6.31 -54.62
CA GLY A 302 3.90 -7.20 -54.51
C GLY A 302 5.21 -6.50 -54.88
N GLU A 303 6.28 -6.98 -54.30
CA GLU A 303 7.66 -6.56 -54.60
C GLU A 303 8.41 -7.65 -55.38
N ARG A 304 9.32 -7.25 -56.26
CA ARG A 304 10.21 -8.20 -56.92
C ARG A 304 11.30 -8.64 -55.98
N LYS A 305 11.37 -9.96 -55.78
CA LYS A 305 12.42 -10.62 -54.99
C LYS A 305 12.99 -11.79 -55.77
N ASN A 306 14.22 -12.19 -55.43
CA ASN A 306 14.72 -13.48 -55.83
C ASN A 306 14.43 -14.48 -54.74
N ALA A 307 13.80 -15.58 -55.05
CA ALA A 307 13.40 -16.60 -54.09
C ALA A 307 13.62 -18.02 -54.66
N ALA A 308 13.90 -18.95 -53.75
CA ALA A 308 13.78 -20.36 -54.08
C ALA A 308 12.33 -20.80 -53.91
N VAL A 309 11.73 -21.29 -54.94
CA VAL A 309 10.37 -21.83 -54.95
C VAL A 309 10.46 -23.36 -55.02
N PHE A 310 9.73 -23.99 -54.12
CA PHE A 310 9.70 -25.42 -53.93
C PHE A 310 8.27 -25.94 -54.07
N PHE A 311 8.15 -27.05 -54.77
CA PHE A 311 6.96 -27.87 -54.83
C PHE A 311 7.31 -29.30 -54.41
N SER A 312 6.46 -29.94 -53.66
CA SER A 312 6.54 -31.36 -53.33
C SER A 312 5.18 -32.00 -53.48
N ASP A 313 5.11 -33.18 -54.03
CA ASP A 313 3.86 -33.91 -54.25
C ASP A 313 4.04 -35.40 -53.90
N ILE A 314 2.96 -36.03 -53.39
CA ILE A 314 2.95 -37.46 -53.06
C ILE A 314 2.72 -38.29 -54.33
N ARG A 315 3.64 -39.14 -54.65
CA ARG A 315 3.50 -39.99 -55.84
C ARG A 315 2.31 -40.94 -55.72
N SER A 316 1.48 -40.91 -56.78
CA SER A 316 0.31 -41.80 -56.90
C SER A 316 -0.69 -41.64 -55.72
N PHE A 317 -0.79 -40.42 -55.17
CA PHE A 317 -1.69 -40.15 -54.05
C PHE A 317 -3.13 -40.53 -54.37
N THR A 318 -3.64 -40.24 -55.58
CA THR A 318 -5.00 -40.61 -56.00
C THR A 318 -5.25 -42.12 -55.83
N ALA A 319 -4.28 -42.96 -56.27
CA ALA A 319 -4.41 -44.40 -56.11
C ALA A 319 -4.26 -44.89 -54.65
N ILE A 320 -3.63 -44.09 -53.78
CA ILE A 320 -3.52 -44.33 -52.36
C ILE A 320 -4.86 -43.95 -51.69
N SER A 321 -5.38 -42.77 -51.96
CA SER A 321 -6.60 -42.24 -51.37
C SER A 321 -7.86 -43.01 -51.75
N GLU A 322 -7.89 -43.58 -52.97
CA GLU A 322 -9.00 -44.45 -53.38
C GLU A 322 -9.12 -45.78 -52.57
N LYS A 323 -8.04 -46.18 -51.86
CA LYS A 323 -8.00 -47.38 -51.04
C LYS A 323 -8.24 -47.17 -49.55
N LEU A 324 -8.33 -45.94 -49.11
CA LEU A 324 -8.47 -45.53 -47.72
C LEU A 324 -9.83 -44.90 -47.50
N GLU A 325 -10.35 -45.00 -46.28
CA GLU A 325 -11.54 -44.26 -45.90
C GLU A 325 -11.15 -42.75 -45.78
N PRO A 326 -12.11 -41.80 -46.01
CA PRO A 326 -11.82 -40.37 -46.00
C PRO A 326 -11.13 -39.89 -44.72
N GLU A 327 -11.52 -40.42 -43.58
CA GLU A 327 -10.92 -40.10 -42.27
C GLU A 327 -9.49 -40.58 -42.16
N GLU A 328 -9.18 -41.78 -42.70
CA GLU A 328 -7.81 -42.34 -42.76
C GLU A 328 -6.92 -41.48 -43.67
N VAL A 329 -7.46 -40.94 -44.78
CA VAL A 329 -6.75 -40.03 -45.69
C VAL A 329 -6.39 -38.73 -44.95
N VAL A 330 -7.34 -38.14 -44.22
CA VAL A 330 -7.10 -36.88 -43.48
C VAL A 330 -6.08 -37.10 -42.37
N GLU A 331 -6.19 -38.18 -41.59
CA GLU A 331 -5.19 -38.49 -40.54
C GLU A 331 -3.80 -38.68 -41.09
N PHE A 332 -3.71 -39.44 -42.18
CA PHE A 332 -2.44 -39.67 -42.91
C PHE A 332 -1.85 -38.37 -43.43
N LEU A 333 -2.63 -37.54 -44.11
CA LEU A 333 -2.17 -36.25 -44.64
C LEU A 333 -1.69 -35.33 -43.54
N ASN A 334 -2.45 -35.23 -42.43
CA ASN A 334 -2.07 -34.38 -41.31
C ASN A 334 -0.74 -34.84 -40.66
N GLU A 335 -0.53 -36.15 -40.48
CA GLU A 335 0.74 -36.68 -39.99
C GLU A 335 1.89 -36.36 -40.93
N TYR A 336 1.71 -36.60 -42.24
CA TYR A 336 2.70 -36.34 -43.28
C TYR A 336 3.04 -34.84 -43.39
N MET A 337 2.01 -33.98 -43.51
CA MET A 337 2.17 -32.53 -43.63
C MET A 337 2.89 -31.96 -42.42
N THR A 338 2.55 -32.40 -41.21
CA THR A 338 3.22 -31.93 -39.98
C THR A 338 4.73 -32.14 -40.05
N ARG A 339 5.17 -33.35 -40.43
CA ARG A 339 6.58 -33.67 -40.52
C ARG A 339 7.30 -32.92 -41.65
N MET A 340 6.66 -32.78 -42.83
CA MET A 340 7.24 -32.09 -43.98
C MET A 340 7.33 -30.57 -43.74
N VAL A 341 6.31 -29.98 -43.12
CA VAL A 341 6.33 -28.55 -42.76
C VAL A 341 7.42 -28.26 -41.73
N GLU A 342 7.66 -29.16 -40.80
CA GLU A 342 8.76 -29.04 -39.83
C GLU A 342 10.12 -28.97 -40.54
N CYS A 343 10.31 -29.74 -41.62
CA CYS A 343 11.52 -29.67 -42.45
C CYS A 343 11.67 -28.29 -43.13
N VAL A 344 10.58 -27.73 -43.63
CA VAL A 344 10.56 -26.36 -44.22
C VAL A 344 10.93 -25.32 -43.18
N ASN A 345 10.28 -25.35 -42.00
CA ASN A 345 10.50 -24.39 -40.95
C ASN A 345 11.93 -24.44 -40.38
N ASN A 346 12.46 -25.65 -40.17
CA ASN A 346 13.82 -25.86 -39.65
C ASN A 346 14.91 -25.37 -40.62
N THR A 347 14.58 -25.17 -41.88
CA THR A 347 15.46 -24.59 -42.89
C THR A 347 15.10 -23.16 -43.27
N PHE A 348 14.34 -22.49 -42.43
CA PHE A 348 13.91 -21.09 -42.61
C PHE A 348 13.03 -20.84 -43.84
N GLY A 349 12.33 -21.84 -44.31
CA GLY A 349 11.36 -21.75 -45.39
C GLY A 349 9.99 -21.34 -44.85
N VAL A 350 9.16 -20.87 -45.72
CA VAL A 350 7.76 -20.50 -45.46
C VAL A 350 6.87 -21.38 -46.32
N VAL A 351 5.94 -22.10 -45.71
CA VAL A 351 4.90 -22.81 -46.48
C VAL A 351 3.92 -21.77 -47.00
N ASP A 352 3.83 -21.70 -48.32
CA ASP A 352 2.90 -20.80 -48.99
C ASP A 352 1.46 -21.33 -48.93
N LYS A 353 1.27 -22.55 -49.43
CA LYS A 353 -0.04 -23.23 -49.41
C LYS A 353 0.09 -24.74 -49.64
N TYR A 354 -1.00 -25.41 -49.29
CA TYR A 354 -1.21 -26.79 -49.70
C TYR A 354 -2.10 -26.83 -50.95
N ILE A 355 -1.76 -27.69 -51.90
CA ILE A 355 -2.51 -27.89 -53.14
C ILE A 355 -2.86 -29.39 -53.19
N GLY A 356 -3.95 -29.77 -52.54
CA GLY A 356 -4.25 -31.19 -52.32
C GLY A 356 -3.21 -31.84 -51.40
N ASP A 357 -2.49 -32.81 -51.91
CA ASP A 357 -1.37 -33.50 -51.25
C ASP A 357 -0.02 -32.81 -51.47
N ALA A 358 0.04 -31.79 -52.33
CA ALA A 358 1.24 -31.03 -52.62
C ALA A 358 1.49 -29.89 -51.61
N ILE A 359 2.77 -29.65 -51.35
CA ILE A 359 3.26 -28.52 -50.54
C ILE A 359 3.96 -27.51 -51.48
N MET A 360 3.52 -26.26 -51.44
CA MET A 360 4.31 -25.16 -51.99
C MET A 360 5.01 -24.40 -50.86
N ALA A 361 6.32 -24.26 -50.95
CA ALA A 361 7.13 -23.54 -49.98
C ALA A 361 8.13 -22.60 -50.67
N ILE A 362 8.58 -21.59 -49.90
CA ILE A 362 9.37 -20.49 -50.40
C ILE A 362 10.51 -20.19 -49.43
N TRP A 363 11.71 -19.91 -49.94
CA TRP A 363 12.82 -19.34 -49.21
C TRP A 363 13.25 -18.05 -49.91
N GLY A 364 13.48 -16.98 -49.15
CA GLY A 364 13.80 -15.66 -49.69
C GLY A 364 12.65 -14.66 -49.70
N ALA A 365 11.40 -15.11 -49.35
CA ALA A 365 10.24 -14.26 -49.14
C ALA A 365 9.43 -14.80 -47.96
N PRO A 366 8.84 -13.93 -47.09
CA PRO A 366 8.97 -12.48 -47.11
C PRO A 366 10.36 -11.95 -46.74
N VAL A 367 11.22 -12.76 -46.10
CA VAL A 367 12.56 -12.38 -45.64
C VAL A 367 13.59 -13.31 -46.23
N SER A 368 14.61 -12.76 -46.87
CA SER A 368 15.78 -13.54 -47.35
C SER A 368 16.82 -13.69 -46.23
N ARG A 369 17.42 -14.89 -46.16
CA ARG A 369 18.55 -15.21 -45.27
C ARG A 369 19.90 -15.20 -45.98
N GLY A 370 19.92 -14.90 -47.28
CA GLY A 370 21.14 -14.82 -48.10
C GLY A 370 21.61 -16.14 -48.70
N ASN A 371 21.17 -17.29 -48.19
CA ASN A 371 21.48 -18.66 -48.67
C ASN A 371 20.19 -19.44 -48.97
N ASP A 372 19.19 -18.76 -49.52
CA ASP A 372 17.83 -19.26 -49.69
C ASP A 372 17.75 -20.55 -50.52
N ILE A 373 18.50 -20.64 -51.59
CA ILE A 373 18.51 -21.86 -52.41
C ILE A 373 19.19 -23.05 -51.70
N GLU A 374 20.25 -22.82 -50.93
CA GLU A 374 20.89 -23.87 -50.14
C GLU A 374 19.93 -24.37 -49.06
N ASN A 375 19.24 -23.47 -48.39
CA ASN A 375 18.23 -23.79 -47.38
C ASN A 375 17.07 -24.60 -47.96
N ALA A 376 16.59 -24.25 -49.17
CA ALA A 376 15.53 -24.99 -49.86
C ALA A 376 15.97 -26.43 -50.18
N ILE A 377 17.20 -26.62 -50.65
CA ILE A 377 17.73 -27.96 -50.95
C ILE A 377 17.94 -28.75 -49.65
N ASN A 378 18.46 -28.12 -48.60
CA ASN A 378 18.58 -28.76 -47.28
C ASN A 378 17.21 -29.18 -46.75
N GLY A 379 16.17 -28.36 -46.91
CA GLY A 379 14.79 -28.71 -46.56
C GLY A 379 14.30 -29.96 -47.30
N ALA A 380 14.55 -30.04 -48.62
CA ALA A 380 14.21 -31.21 -49.41
C ALA A 380 14.99 -32.47 -48.97
N LEU A 381 16.27 -32.33 -48.64
CA LEU A 381 17.09 -33.44 -48.12
C LEU A 381 16.62 -33.88 -46.71
N MET A 382 16.19 -32.96 -45.87
CA MET A 382 15.55 -33.29 -44.59
C MET A 382 14.23 -34.03 -44.80
N MET A 383 13.39 -33.58 -45.74
CA MET A 383 12.15 -34.29 -46.11
C MET A 383 12.42 -35.71 -46.58
N ARG A 384 13.44 -35.93 -47.43
CA ARG A 384 13.87 -37.27 -47.83
C ARG A 384 14.20 -38.16 -46.64
N LYS A 385 14.97 -37.65 -45.71
CA LYS A 385 15.34 -38.38 -44.49
C LYS A 385 14.13 -38.67 -43.61
N GLU A 386 13.31 -37.68 -43.39
CA GLU A 386 12.10 -37.81 -42.57
C GLU A 386 11.08 -38.75 -43.22
N LEU A 387 10.99 -38.78 -44.55
CA LEU A 387 10.12 -39.69 -45.27
C LEU A 387 10.57 -41.16 -45.12
N ILE A 388 11.87 -41.41 -45.07
CA ILE A 388 12.40 -42.75 -44.80
C ILE A 388 11.99 -43.21 -43.41
N GLU A 389 12.05 -42.34 -42.39
CA GLU A 389 11.60 -42.65 -41.06
C GLU A 389 10.06 -42.80 -40.99
N PHE A 390 9.33 -41.94 -41.70
CA PHE A 390 7.87 -42.03 -41.80
C PHE A 390 7.40 -43.35 -42.40
N ASN A 391 8.14 -43.88 -43.34
CA ASN A 391 7.85 -45.16 -44.02
C ASN A 391 8.22 -46.38 -43.19
N ARG A 392 8.89 -46.24 -42.02
CA ARG A 392 9.18 -47.37 -41.15
C ARG A 392 7.91 -48.01 -40.63
N GLY A 393 7.72 -49.29 -40.86
CA GLY A 393 6.52 -50.05 -40.47
C GLY A 393 5.32 -49.81 -41.37
N ARG A 394 5.46 -49.11 -42.49
CA ARG A 394 4.48 -49.02 -43.58
C ARG A 394 4.75 -50.12 -44.62
N GLY A 395 3.85 -50.31 -45.54
CA GLY A 395 3.90 -51.34 -46.60
C GLY A 395 2.68 -52.25 -46.57
N THR A 396 1.66 -51.92 -45.78
CA THR A 396 0.36 -52.60 -45.79
C THR A 396 -0.62 -51.83 -46.66
N GLU A 397 -1.76 -52.41 -46.99
CA GLU A 397 -2.81 -51.74 -47.77
C GLU A 397 -3.35 -50.50 -47.04
N LYS A 398 -3.47 -50.52 -45.72
CA LYS A 398 -3.90 -49.37 -44.89
C LYS A 398 -2.78 -48.37 -44.60
N LYS A 399 -1.53 -48.77 -44.68
CA LYS A 399 -0.36 -47.88 -44.46
C LYS A 399 0.63 -48.11 -45.61
N PRO A 400 0.34 -47.58 -46.81
CA PRO A 400 1.23 -47.74 -47.96
C PRO A 400 2.54 -47.01 -47.74
N ILE A 401 3.59 -47.44 -48.43
CA ILE A 401 4.87 -46.75 -48.54
C ILE A 401 4.66 -45.51 -49.39
N ILE A 402 5.08 -44.36 -48.85
CA ILE A 402 4.96 -43.06 -49.48
C ILE A 402 6.25 -42.69 -50.18
N LYS A 403 6.13 -42.12 -51.37
CA LYS A 403 7.22 -41.54 -52.15
C LYS A 403 6.83 -40.14 -52.54
N ILE A 404 7.77 -39.20 -52.57
CA ILE A 404 7.55 -37.81 -52.96
C ILE A 404 8.39 -37.42 -54.15
N GLY A 405 7.94 -36.41 -54.88
CA GLY A 405 8.74 -35.65 -55.81
C GLY A 405 8.91 -34.23 -55.27
N CYS A 406 10.12 -33.68 -55.39
CA CYS A 406 10.43 -32.29 -55.03
C CYS A 406 11.02 -31.57 -56.23
N GLY A 407 10.48 -30.40 -56.56
CA GLY A 407 10.98 -29.54 -57.63
C GLY A 407 11.38 -28.18 -57.08
N ILE A 408 12.62 -27.76 -57.32
CA ILE A 408 13.13 -26.49 -56.79
C ILE A 408 13.66 -25.64 -57.95
N ASN A 409 13.20 -24.40 -57.98
CA ASN A 409 13.70 -23.38 -58.90
C ASN A 409 14.08 -22.11 -58.15
N PHE A 410 15.07 -21.40 -58.59
CA PHE A 410 15.48 -20.12 -58.03
C PHE A 410 15.40 -19.03 -59.09
N GLY A 411 14.82 -17.88 -58.75
CA GLY A 411 14.75 -16.77 -59.68
C GLY A 411 13.85 -15.64 -59.20
N PRO A 412 13.60 -14.65 -60.06
CA PRO A 412 12.75 -13.51 -59.72
C PRO A 412 11.27 -13.92 -59.60
N VAL A 413 10.66 -13.46 -58.54
CA VAL A 413 9.23 -13.60 -58.24
C VAL A 413 8.64 -12.24 -57.84
N VAL A 414 7.34 -12.09 -57.96
CA VAL A 414 6.62 -11.02 -57.28
C VAL A 414 5.99 -11.62 -56.05
N ALA A 415 6.46 -11.16 -54.88
CA ALA A 415 6.02 -11.62 -53.57
C ALA A 415 5.15 -10.53 -52.89
N GLY A 416 4.01 -10.89 -52.38
CA GLY A 416 3.15 -9.91 -51.67
C GLY A 416 1.75 -10.40 -51.43
N GLN A 417 0.90 -9.45 -51.03
CA GLN A 417 -0.54 -9.67 -50.76
C GLN A 417 -1.29 -9.66 -52.09
N ILE A 418 -1.77 -10.80 -52.53
CA ILE A 418 -2.42 -11.01 -53.81
C ILE A 418 -3.84 -11.53 -53.57
N GLY A 419 -4.83 -10.95 -54.22
CA GLY A 419 -6.23 -11.33 -54.10
C GLY A 419 -7.18 -10.15 -54.18
N SER A 420 -8.30 -10.22 -53.51
CA SER A 420 -9.27 -9.16 -53.36
C SER A 420 -9.18 -8.50 -51.96
N GLU A 421 -9.86 -7.34 -51.81
CA GLU A 421 -9.94 -6.69 -50.48
C GLU A 421 -10.57 -7.58 -49.38
N GLU A 422 -11.46 -8.50 -49.77
CA GLU A 422 -12.15 -9.42 -48.87
C GLU A 422 -11.34 -10.69 -48.58
N ARG A 423 -10.44 -11.11 -49.53
CA ARG A 423 -9.62 -12.31 -49.39
C ARG A 423 -8.27 -12.09 -50.02
N MET A 424 -7.25 -11.96 -49.19
CA MET A 424 -5.87 -11.79 -49.56
C MET A 424 -5.05 -12.98 -49.07
N GLU A 425 -4.11 -13.38 -49.92
CA GLU A 425 -3.12 -14.40 -49.58
C GLU A 425 -1.73 -13.81 -49.86
N TYR A 426 -0.82 -13.96 -48.89
CA TYR A 426 0.58 -13.65 -49.16
C TYR A 426 1.14 -14.83 -49.94
N THR A 427 1.56 -14.58 -51.15
CA THR A 427 2.08 -15.62 -52.07
C THR A 427 3.10 -15.04 -53.05
N VAL A 428 3.74 -15.91 -53.78
CA VAL A 428 4.64 -15.53 -54.88
C VAL A 428 4.05 -15.93 -56.23
N ILE A 429 4.20 -15.05 -57.19
CA ILE A 429 3.83 -15.32 -58.61
C ILE A 429 5.01 -15.04 -59.54
N GLY A 430 5.01 -15.70 -60.63
CA GLY A 430 6.01 -15.51 -61.67
C GLY A 430 6.38 -16.81 -62.41
N ASP A 431 7.16 -16.66 -63.47
CA ASP A 431 7.65 -17.79 -64.27
C ASP A 431 8.50 -18.78 -63.42
N THR A 432 9.21 -18.25 -62.42
CA THR A 432 9.99 -19.04 -61.45
C THR A 432 9.10 -20.07 -60.72
N VAL A 433 7.88 -19.68 -60.36
CA VAL A 433 6.90 -20.54 -59.66
C VAL A 433 6.45 -21.67 -60.59
N ASN A 434 6.04 -21.29 -61.80
CA ASN A 434 5.56 -22.24 -62.81
C ASN A 434 6.62 -23.27 -63.17
N LEU A 435 7.87 -22.84 -63.27
CA LEU A 435 8.98 -23.74 -63.58
C LEU A 435 9.25 -24.72 -62.42
N ALA A 436 9.21 -24.27 -61.15
CA ALA A 436 9.40 -25.16 -60.00
C ALA A 436 8.32 -26.28 -59.95
N SER A 437 7.05 -25.95 -60.19
CA SER A 437 5.97 -26.94 -60.28
C SER A 437 6.16 -27.95 -61.40
N ARG A 438 6.66 -27.49 -62.59
CA ARG A 438 6.95 -28.38 -63.68
C ARG A 438 8.14 -29.29 -63.41
N ILE A 439 9.19 -28.79 -62.74
CA ILE A 439 10.36 -29.58 -62.31
C ILE A 439 9.92 -30.67 -61.32
N GLU A 440 8.99 -30.36 -60.41
CA GLU A 440 8.46 -31.38 -59.50
C GLU A 440 7.86 -32.57 -60.29
N SER A 441 6.97 -32.29 -61.26
CA SER A 441 6.30 -33.36 -62.03
C SER A 441 7.27 -34.26 -62.83
N LEU A 442 8.45 -33.79 -63.11
CA LEU A 442 9.51 -34.59 -63.80
C LEU A 442 10.17 -35.65 -62.89
N ASN A 443 9.98 -35.59 -61.59
CA ASN A 443 10.55 -36.61 -60.70
C ASN A 443 10.02 -38.03 -61.01
N LYS A 444 8.75 -38.10 -61.45
CA LYS A 444 8.15 -39.39 -61.82
C LYS A 444 8.77 -40.01 -63.04
N PRO A 445 8.82 -39.35 -64.22
CA PRO A 445 9.47 -39.91 -65.41
C PRO A 445 10.99 -40.11 -65.25
N PHE A 446 11.66 -39.24 -64.48
CA PHE A 446 13.10 -39.37 -64.27
C PHE A 446 13.49 -40.35 -63.15
N GLY A 447 12.53 -40.87 -62.38
CA GLY A 447 12.77 -41.75 -61.26
C GLY A 447 13.70 -41.15 -60.21
N THR A 448 13.42 -39.91 -59.85
CA THR A 448 14.17 -39.13 -58.88
C THR A 448 13.18 -38.65 -57.79
N ASP A 449 13.66 -38.08 -56.69
CA ASP A 449 12.85 -37.48 -55.65
C ASP A 449 13.09 -35.97 -55.48
N ILE A 450 14.28 -35.47 -55.85
CA ILE A 450 14.61 -34.05 -55.78
C ILE A 450 15.26 -33.59 -57.09
N LEU A 451 14.57 -32.69 -57.78
CA LEU A 451 15.06 -32.07 -59.01
C LEU A 451 15.18 -30.55 -58.84
N ILE A 452 16.22 -29.98 -59.45
CA ILE A 452 16.48 -28.54 -59.43
C ILE A 452 16.70 -28.00 -60.85
N SER A 453 16.43 -26.71 -61.05
CA SER A 453 16.74 -26.00 -62.28
C SER A 453 18.24 -25.73 -62.48
N GLU A 454 18.61 -25.32 -63.68
CA GLU A 454 19.96 -24.85 -64.00
C GLU A 454 20.32 -23.58 -63.21
N ASP A 455 19.37 -22.64 -63.04
CA ASP A 455 19.57 -21.42 -62.23
C ASP A 455 19.91 -21.76 -60.77
N ALA A 456 19.15 -22.69 -60.16
CA ALA A 456 19.44 -23.21 -58.82
C ALA A 456 20.81 -23.91 -58.77
N TYR A 457 21.12 -24.79 -59.73
CA TYR A 457 22.41 -25.50 -59.79
C TYR A 457 23.59 -24.53 -59.83
N ASN A 458 23.52 -23.48 -60.62
CA ASN A 458 24.59 -22.50 -60.76
C ASN A 458 25.01 -21.82 -59.46
N LEU A 459 24.09 -21.70 -58.52
CA LEU A 459 24.31 -21.06 -57.21
C LEU A 459 24.91 -22.00 -56.17
N ILE A 460 24.80 -23.33 -56.39
CA ILE A 460 25.17 -24.34 -55.36
C ILE A 460 26.28 -25.26 -55.80
N LYS A 461 27.00 -24.88 -56.87
CA LYS A 461 28.11 -25.69 -57.42
C LYS A 461 29.13 -26.03 -56.34
N GLY A 462 29.46 -27.33 -56.26
CA GLY A 462 30.47 -27.85 -55.33
C GLY A 462 29.97 -28.17 -53.94
N ILE A 463 28.74 -27.79 -53.58
CA ILE A 463 28.12 -28.04 -52.23
C ILE A 463 27.45 -29.42 -52.23
N TYR A 464 26.77 -29.77 -53.31
CA TYR A 464 25.98 -31.00 -53.42
C TYR A 464 26.50 -31.91 -54.51
N ARG A 465 26.29 -33.22 -54.33
CA ARG A 465 26.45 -34.22 -55.39
C ARG A 465 25.24 -34.15 -56.29
N ILE A 466 25.45 -33.86 -57.56
CA ILE A 466 24.41 -33.55 -58.54
C ILE A 466 24.61 -34.41 -59.76
N GLU A 467 23.51 -34.96 -60.28
CA GLU A 467 23.50 -35.71 -61.54
C GLU A 467 22.72 -34.91 -62.60
N PRO A 468 23.29 -34.60 -63.77
CA PRO A 468 22.57 -33.96 -64.86
C PRO A 468 21.53 -34.91 -65.44
N MET A 469 20.31 -34.41 -65.62
CA MET A 469 19.23 -35.15 -66.26
C MET A 469 19.09 -34.72 -67.74
N GLN A 470 18.19 -35.37 -68.47
CA GLN A 470 17.87 -34.95 -69.81
C GLN A 470 17.34 -33.53 -69.88
N LYS A 471 17.64 -32.82 -70.98
CA LYS A 471 17.04 -31.49 -71.20
C LYS A 471 15.54 -31.58 -71.45
N ILE A 472 14.82 -30.61 -71.02
CA ILE A 472 13.36 -30.51 -71.23
C ILE A 472 13.05 -29.26 -72.02
N LYS A 473 12.06 -29.35 -72.89
CA LYS A 473 11.42 -28.20 -73.51
C LYS A 473 10.10 -27.89 -72.74
N VAL A 474 10.03 -26.76 -72.14
CA VAL A 474 8.91 -26.37 -71.34
C VAL A 474 7.95 -25.49 -72.16
N LYS A 475 6.65 -25.79 -72.17
CA LYS A 475 5.66 -24.99 -72.87
C LYS A 475 5.77 -23.51 -72.48
N GLY A 476 6.03 -22.63 -73.44
CA GLY A 476 6.21 -21.19 -73.21
C GLY A 476 7.64 -20.71 -73.00
N LYS A 477 8.66 -21.63 -73.02
CA LYS A 477 10.09 -21.26 -73.12
C LYS A 477 10.64 -21.61 -74.43
N ALA A 478 11.43 -20.71 -75.05
CA ALA A 478 12.01 -20.89 -76.34
C ALA A 478 13.18 -21.84 -76.29
N GLU A 479 13.99 -21.84 -75.23
CA GLU A 479 15.20 -22.64 -75.07
C GLU A 479 14.98 -23.85 -74.16
N PRO A 480 15.55 -25.01 -74.49
CA PRO A 480 15.54 -26.15 -73.60
C PRO A 480 16.19 -25.86 -72.24
N GLN A 481 15.63 -26.40 -71.20
CA GLN A 481 16.11 -26.23 -69.81
C GLN A 481 16.86 -27.49 -69.38
N GLN A 482 18.07 -27.32 -68.81
CA GLN A 482 18.80 -28.40 -68.16
C GLN A 482 18.28 -28.61 -66.75
N ILE A 483 17.97 -29.83 -66.35
CA ILE A 483 17.52 -30.22 -65.04
C ILE A 483 18.54 -31.09 -64.35
N TYR A 484 18.62 -31.04 -63.05
CA TYR A 484 19.60 -31.75 -62.23
C TYR A 484 18.93 -32.49 -61.08
N ALA A 485 19.39 -33.73 -60.82
CA ALA A 485 18.99 -34.52 -59.68
C ALA A 485 19.92 -34.28 -58.48
N VAL A 486 19.38 -34.03 -57.29
CA VAL A 486 20.19 -33.84 -56.07
C VAL A 486 20.32 -35.16 -55.33
N LEU A 487 21.56 -35.69 -55.31
CA LEU A 487 21.85 -36.92 -54.57
C LEU A 487 22.04 -36.70 -53.08
N GLY A 488 22.76 -35.65 -52.67
CA GLY A 488 23.00 -35.28 -51.28
C GLY A 488 24.15 -34.28 -51.15
N ARG A 489 24.53 -33.94 -49.94
CA ARG A 489 25.67 -33.05 -49.69
C ARG A 489 27.01 -33.78 -50.01
N VAL A 490 27.98 -33.03 -50.46
CA VAL A 490 29.35 -33.59 -50.76
C VAL A 490 30.03 -34.04 -49.45
N ASP A 491 29.81 -33.31 -48.36
CA ASP A 491 30.39 -33.58 -47.06
C ASP A 491 29.65 -34.69 -46.27
N ASP A 492 28.49 -35.16 -46.74
CA ASP A 492 27.79 -36.30 -46.15
C ASP A 492 28.34 -37.65 -46.75
N PRO A 493 29.07 -38.43 -45.92
CA PRO A 493 29.61 -39.73 -46.38
C PRO A 493 28.49 -40.75 -46.63
N THR A 494 27.32 -40.56 -46.11
CA THR A 494 26.16 -41.46 -46.26
C THR A 494 25.31 -41.12 -47.48
N ALA A 495 25.56 -40.00 -48.14
CA ALA A 495 24.78 -39.60 -49.32
C ALA A 495 25.06 -40.54 -50.50
N PRO A 496 24.05 -40.88 -51.33
CA PRO A 496 24.20 -41.67 -52.53
C PRO A 496 25.26 -41.06 -53.46
N ARG A 497 26.03 -41.90 -54.09
CA ARG A 497 27.10 -41.49 -55.07
C ARG A 497 26.61 -41.47 -56.51
N THR A 498 25.60 -42.26 -56.79
CA THR A 498 25.01 -42.37 -58.14
C THR A 498 23.46 -42.32 -58.04
N LEU A 499 22.84 -42.06 -59.18
CA LEU A 499 21.37 -42.04 -59.28
C LEU A 499 20.80 -43.46 -59.06
N GLU A 500 21.53 -44.51 -59.43
CA GLU A 500 21.13 -45.89 -59.19
C GLU A 500 21.12 -46.24 -57.72
N GLU A 501 22.12 -45.80 -56.95
CA GLU A 501 22.14 -45.95 -55.48
C GLU A 501 21.01 -45.19 -54.82
N LEU A 502 20.70 -43.98 -55.28
CA LEU A 502 19.57 -43.22 -54.81
C LEU A 502 18.26 -43.95 -55.03
N ARG A 503 18.01 -44.42 -56.23
CA ARG A 503 16.81 -45.19 -56.60
C ARG A 503 16.65 -46.45 -55.77
N ALA A 504 17.72 -47.21 -55.58
CA ALA A 504 17.73 -48.41 -54.74
C ALA A 504 17.31 -48.09 -53.29
N ARG A 505 17.84 -46.99 -52.70
CA ARG A 505 17.50 -46.56 -51.34
C ARG A 505 16.05 -46.11 -51.19
N LEU A 506 15.49 -45.45 -52.20
CA LEU A 506 14.13 -44.97 -52.21
C LEU A 506 13.11 -45.99 -52.72
N GLY A 507 13.57 -47.16 -53.16
CA GLY A 507 12.73 -48.23 -53.76
C GLY A 507 12.04 -47.73 -55.03
N ILE A 508 12.72 -46.92 -55.85
CA ILE A 508 12.18 -46.39 -57.10
C ILE A 508 12.56 -47.31 -58.20
N GLU A 509 11.60 -48.01 -58.77
CA GLU A 509 11.83 -48.87 -59.95
C GLU A 509 11.53 -48.08 -61.24
N MET A 510 12.46 -48.09 -62.17
CA MET A 510 12.25 -47.53 -63.50
C MET A 510 11.66 -48.60 -64.44
N LYS A 511 10.44 -48.39 -64.88
CA LYS A 511 9.83 -49.21 -65.90
C LYS A 511 10.04 -48.57 -67.30
N GLY A 512 11.21 -48.81 -67.88
CA GLY A 512 11.53 -48.35 -69.25
C GLY A 512 12.11 -46.94 -69.35
N LYS A 513 12.33 -46.49 -70.62
CA LYS A 513 12.72 -45.09 -70.87
C LYS A 513 11.64 -44.12 -70.40
N PRO A 514 12.04 -42.88 -70.01
CA PRO A 514 11.05 -41.86 -69.67
C PRO A 514 10.06 -41.65 -70.82
N THR A 515 8.82 -42.06 -70.64
CA THR A 515 7.76 -41.88 -71.66
C THR A 515 6.83 -40.76 -71.23
N GLU A 516 6.38 -39.91 -72.14
CA GLU A 516 5.34 -38.92 -71.92
C GLU A 516 4.05 -39.62 -71.49
N GLU A 517 3.42 -39.19 -70.39
CA GLU A 517 2.10 -39.65 -70.06
C GLU A 517 1.10 -39.07 -71.09
N ILE A 518 0.47 -39.92 -71.83
CA ILE A 518 -0.59 -39.57 -72.77
C ILE A 518 -1.86 -39.38 -71.98
N GLY A 519 -2.23 -38.10 -71.72
CA GLY A 519 -3.50 -37.80 -71.08
C GLY A 519 -3.42 -36.61 -70.11
N GLU A 520 -3.50 -35.46 -70.62
CA GLU A 520 -3.63 -34.09 -70.12
C GLU A 520 -2.61 -33.19 -70.80
N GLU A 521 -2.87 -31.91 -71.05
CA GLU A 521 -2.03 -30.96 -71.77
C GLU A 521 -0.50 -31.21 -71.50
N VAL A 522 0.23 -31.58 -72.55
CA VAL A 522 1.69 -31.84 -72.50
C VAL A 522 2.35 -30.58 -71.93
N LYS A 523 2.73 -30.64 -70.63
CA LYS A 523 3.36 -29.51 -69.92
C LYS A 523 4.82 -29.35 -70.28
N TYR A 524 5.46 -30.41 -70.79
CA TYR A 524 6.89 -30.46 -71.18
C TYR A 524 7.15 -31.58 -72.17
N GLU A 525 8.20 -31.44 -72.90
CA GLU A 525 8.77 -32.44 -73.80
C GLU A 525 10.18 -32.79 -73.36
N ILE A 526 10.52 -34.10 -73.18
CA ILE A 526 11.82 -34.55 -72.79
C ILE A 526 12.63 -34.71 -74.10
N LEU A 527 13.75 -34.03 -74.18
CA LEU A 527 14.65 -34.10 -75.38
C LEU A 527 15.62 -35.22 -75.21
N GLU A 528 15.87 -36.03 -76.33
CA GLU A 528 16.84 -37.13 -76.35
C GLU A 528 18.28 -36.67 -76.14
#